data_c3b0db9a7e92c1903a0c9b0639c68e05
#
_entry.id   c3b0db9a7e92c1903a0c9b0639c68e05
#
_cell.length_a   1.000
_cell.length_b   1.000
_cell.length_c   1.000
_cell.angle_alpha   90.00
_cell.angle_beta   90.00
_cell.angle_gamma   90.00
#
_symmetry.space_group_name_H-M   'P 1'
#
loop_
_entity.id
_entity.type
_entity.pdbx_description
1 polymer ?
#
loop_
_entity_poly.entity_id
_entity_poly.type
_entity_poly.pdbx_seq_one_letter_code
_entity_poly.pdbx_strand_id
1 'polypeptide(L)'
;GDGSPRDFAGGRQPGQLPAVVDVFADPGDARRMVLKVRLEDIPPEGLEVEFHDHRARPQDLGEVVTAITTVPWARLRLEKQGEQVLARGQYRAGVRLVCSRCLQPGQAELSGPVELIFSPPQTPAAEEVHLGGDEMDLVFFTGDELDLAQALRDEIGLNLPMAPLCRADCAGLCPVCGRDLNQGRCDCRQDQVDPRWAKLAKLEIKK
;
A
#
# COMPACT_ATOMS: atom_id res chain seq x y z
N GLY A 1 57.77 28.78 -1.97
CA GLY A 1 56.70 28.61 -1.03
C GLY A 1 55.85 27.41 -1.40
N ASP A 2 56.22 26.29 -0.89
CA ASP A 2 55.71 24.97 -1.12
C ASP A 2 54.46 24.78 -0.21
N GLY A 3 53.30 24.67 -0.80
CA GLY A 3 52.00 24.51 -0.11
C GLY A 3 51.36 23.19 -0.52
N SER A 4 51.82 22.12 0.10
CA SER A 4 51.25 20.77 -0.04
C SER A 4 49.81 20.72 0.48
N PRO A 5 48.86 20.13 -0.24
CA PRO A 5 47.50 19.93 0.28
C PRO A 5 47.50 18.73 1.25
N ARG A 6 46.91 18.97 2.41
CA ARG A 6 46.73 17.96 3.48
C ARG A 6 45.68 16.95 3.05
N ASP A 7 46.10 15.71 2.91
CA ASP A 7 45.29 14.52 2.75
C ASP A 7 44.31 14.36 3.95
N PHE A 8 43.03 14.57 3.73
CA PHE A 8 41.95 14.11 4.59
C PHE A 8 41.49 12.72 4.12
N ALA A 9 42.36 11.75 4.31
CA ALA A 9 42.01 10.34 4.23
C ALA A 9 41.42 9.87 5.54
N GLY A 10 40.19 10.25 5.82
CA GLY A 10 39.36 9.63 6.82
C GLY A 10 38.51 8.54 6.18
N GLY A 11 39.14 7.39 5.84
CA GLY A 11 38.45 6.20 5.36
C GLY A 11 37.48 5.69 6.44
N ARG A 12 36.19 5.99 6.30
CA ARG A 12 35.16 5.16 6.91
C ARG A 12 35.18 3.84 6.16
N GLN A 13 35.58 2.79 6.83
CA GLN A 13 35.34 1.42 6.39
C GLN A 13 33.83 1.29 6.11
N PRO A 14 33.41 0.67 4.98
CA PRO A 14 32.01 0.37 4.76
C PRO A 14 31.56 -0.51 5.91
N GLY A 15 30.70 0.05 6.77
CA GLY A 15 30.11 -0.67 7.89
C GLY A 15 29.45 -1.92 7.35
N GLN A 16 29.76 -3.03 7.99
CA GLN A 16 29.07 -4.29 7.87
C GLN A 16 27.57 -4.00 7.84
N LEU A 17 26.93 -4.32 6.71
CA LEU A 17 25.46 -4.22 6.59
C LEU A 17 24.88 -5.00 7.75
N PRO A 18 23.94 -4.41 8.54
CA PRO A 18 23.25 -5.16 9.57
C PRO A 18 22.63 -6.38 8.90
N ALA A 19 22.68 -7.51 9.60
CA ALA A 19 22.20 -8.77 9.09
C ALA A 19 20.77 -8.58 8.54
N VAL A 20 20.62 -8.77 7.23
CA VAL A 20 19.31 -8.95 6.63
C VAL A 20 18.81 -10.25 7.24
N VAL A 21 17.92 -10.12 8.22
CA VAL A 21 17.25 -11.30 8.75
C VAL A 21 16.26 -11.70 7.68
N ASP A 22 16.66 -12.65 6.83
CA ASP A 22 15.70 -13.48 6.13
C ASP A 22 14.90 -14.17 7.23
N VAL A 23 13.72 -13.63 7.55
CA VAL A 23 12.84 -14.19 8.56
C VAL A 23 12.32 -15.51 8.01
N PHE A 24 13.09 -16.57 8.30
CA PHE A 24 12.76 -17.92 7.91
C PHE A 24 11.50 -18.38 8.65
N ALA A 25 10.61 -18.94 7.87
CA ALA A 25 9.51 -19.73 8.36
C ALA A 25 9.95 -20.76 9.38
N ASP A 26 9.19 -20.86 10.45
CA ASP A 26 9.26 -21.97 11.37
C ASP A 26 9.10 -23.31 10.59
N PRO A 27 10.09 -24.22 10.59
CA PRO A 27 10.07 -25.41 9.74
C PRO A 27 8.99 -26.42 10.12
N GLY A 28 8.21 -26.17 11.18
CA GLY A 28 7.17 -27.05 11.70
C GLY A 28 5.74 -26.78 11.24
N ASP A 29 5.44 -25.57 10.74
CA ASP A 29 4.08 -25.21 10.28
C ASP A 29 4.08 -24.64 8.86
N ALA A 30 4.06 -25.55 7.89
CA ALA A 30 3.96 -25.22 6.47
C ALA A 30 2.67 -24.46 6.09
N ARG A 31 1.77 -24.19 7.02
CA ARG A 31 0.48 -23.53 6.81
C ARG A 31 0.46 -22.07 7.31
N ARG A 32 1.48 -21.62 8.04
CA ARG A 32 1.46 -20.32 8.70
C ARG A 32 2.80 -19.59 8.63
N MET A 33 3.30 -19.34 7.41
CA MET A 33 4.36 -18.33 7.23
C MET A 33 3.72 -16.93 7.36
N VAL A 34 3.42 -16.53 8.56
CA VAL A 34 3.15 -15.14 8.89
C VAL A 34 4.50 -14.50 9.08
N LEU A 35 4.78 -13.43 8.37
CA LEU A 35 6.02 -12.67 8.56
C LEU A 35 5.85 -11.85 9.83
N LYS A 36 6.14 -12.46 10.95
CA LYS A 36 6.06 -11.85 12.27
C LYS A 36 7.45 -11.58 12.79
N VAL A 37 7.64 -10.41 13.36
CA VAL A 37 8.84 -9.99 14.07
C VAL A 37 8.50 -9.85 15.54
N ARG A 38 9.27 -10.50 16.43
CA ARG A 38 9.08 -10.32 17.86
C ARG A 38 9.69 -9.00 18.32
N LEU A 39 9.07 -8.39 19.31
CA LEU A 39 9.61 -7.16 19.88
C LEU A 39 11.03 -7.37 20.45
N GLU A 40 11.31 -8.53 21.04
CA GLU A 40 12.63 -8.86 21.59
C GLU A 40 13.73 -8.95 20.53
N ASP A 41 13.37 -9.31 19.29
CA ASP A 41 14.32 -9.45 18.17
C ASP A 41 14.73 -8.09 17.55
N ILE A 42 14.08 -6.99 17.94
CA ILE A 42 14.44 -5.65 17.47
C ILE A 42 15.48 -5.05 18.41
N PRO A 43 16.75 -4.90 17.98
CA PRO A 43 17.80 -4.34 18.80
C PRO A 43 17.64 -2.81 18.98
N PRO A 44 18.32 -2.18 19.94
CA PRO A 44 18.23 -0.73 20.19
C PRO A 44 18.64 0.13 19.00
N GLU A 45 19.54 -0.35 18.15
CA GLU A 45 19.98 0.31 16.91
C GLU A 45 19.00 0.19 15.75
N GLY A 46 17.91 -0.56 15.94
CA GLY A 46 16.90 -0.85 14.91
C GLY A 46 17.21 -2.12 14.13
N LEU A 47 16.20 -2.65 13.45
CA LEU A 47 16.23 -3.86 12.63
C LEU A 47 15.85 -3.53 11.20
N GLU A 48 16.68 -3.90 10.24
CA GLU A 48 16.30 -3.86 8.81
C GLU A 48 15.73 -5.22 8.40
N VAL A 49 14.55 -5.18 7.79
CA VAL A 49 13.82 -6.36 7.33
C VAL A 49 13.49 -6.19 5.85
N GLU A 50 13.83 -7.19 5.04
CA GLU A 50 13.42 -7.26 3.64
C GLU A 50 12.67 -8.56 3.40
N PHE A 51 11.51 -8.48 2.74
CA PHE A 51 10.68 -9.66 2.55
C PHE A 51 9.80 -9.59 1.31
N HIS A 52 9.32 -10.79 0.90
CA HIS A 52 8.33 -10.97 -0.16
C HIS A 52 7.12 -11.72 0.42
N ASP A 53 5.91 -11.17 0.21
CA ASP A 53 4.70 -11.86 0.64
C ASP A 53 4.16 -12.79 -0.46
N HIS A 54 4.74 -13.98 -0.56
CA HIS A 54 4.31 -15.02 -1.49
C HIS A 54 2.92 -15.62 -1.19
N ARG A 55 2.29 -15.24 -0.08
CA ARG A 55 0.98 -15.73 0.35
C ARG A 55 -0.13 -14.74 0.19
N ALA A 56 0.20 -13.49 -0.14
CA ALA A 56 -0.81 -12.51 -0.48
C ALA A 56 -1.72 -13.09 -1.57
N ARG A 57 -3.01 -13.03 -1.32
CA ARG A 57 -4.03 -13.39 -2.30
C ARG A 57 -4.70 -12.11 -2.78
N PRO A 58 -5.27 -12.09 -3.99
CA PRO A 58 -5.95 -10.92 -4.51
C PRO A 58 -6.97 -10.31 -3.52
N GLN A 59 -7.78 -11.15 -2.89
CA GLN A 59 -8.79 -10.70 -1.92
C GLN A 59 -8.21 -10.08 -0.65
N ASP A 60 -6.97 -10.39 -0.30
CA ASP A 60 -6.29 -9.82 0.88
C ASP A 60 -5.86 -8.37 0.64
N LEU A 61 -5.81 -7.93 -0.64
CA LEU A 61 -5.43 -6.57 -1.05
C LEU A 61 -6.65 -5.68 -1.35
N GLY A 62 -7.81 -6.27 -1.65
CA GLY A 62 -9.04 -5.54 -1.92
C GLY A 62 -9.93 -6.23 -2.96
N GLU A 63 -11.23 -5.95 -2.90
CA GLU A 63 -12.25 -6.59 -3.76
C GLU A 63 -12.06 -6.33 -5.26
N VAL A 64 -11.42 -5.21 -5.62
CA VAL A 64 -11.17 -4.83 -7.01
C VAL A 64 -9.95 -5.51 -7.62
N VAL A 65 -9.15 -6.21 -6.80
CA VAL A 65 -7.95 -6.92 -7.22
C VAL A 65 -8.33 -8.31 -7.72
N THR A 66 -8.04 -8.60 -8.98
CA THR A 66 -8.34 -9.91 -9.60
C THR A 66 -7.14 -10.85 -9.65
N ALA A 67 -5.93 -10.32 -9.65
CA ALA A 67 -4.70 -11.09 -9.62
C ALA A 67 -3.54 -10.25 -9.06
N ILE A 68 -2.55 -10.92 -8.51
CA ILE A 68 -1.24 -10.36 -8.18
C ILE A 68 -0.31 -10.69 -9.34
N THR A 69 0.29 -9.65 -9.95
CA THR A 69 1.20 -9.78 -11.10
C THR A 69 2.67 -9.75 -10.67
N THR A 70 2.97 -8.99 -9.62
CA THR A 70 4.28 -8.94 -8.98
C THR A 70 4.10 -9.19 -7.49
N VAL A 71 4.82 -10.16 -6.95
CA VAL A 71 4.74 -10.52 -5.51
C VAL A 71 5.00 -9.27 -4.67
N PRO A 72 4.14 -8.96 -3.69
CA PRO A 72 4.36 -7.86 -2.77
C PRO A 72 5.71 -7.99 -2.08
N TRP A 73 6.47 -6.91 -2.09
CA TRP A 73 7.79 -6.79 -1.49
C TRP A 73 7.87 -5.53 -0.64
N ALA A 74 8.58 -5.63 0.47
CA ALA A 74 8.91 -4.48 1.28
C ALA A 74 10.32 -4.58 1.86
N ARG A 75 10.93 -3.41 2.06
CA ARG A 75 12.12 -3.22 2.89
C ARG A 75 11.80 -2.18 3.93
N LEU A 76 11.84 -2.57 5.19
CA LEU A 76 11.47 -1.75 6.33
C LEU A 76 12.62 -1.68 7.33
N ARG A 77 12.77 -0.53 7.97
CA ARG A 77 13.57 -0.35 9.17
C ARG A 77 12.63 -0.21 10.36
N LEU A 78 12.79 -1.07 11.34
CA LEU A 78 12.02 -1.10 12.58
C LEU A 78 12.83 -0.46 13.69
N GLU A 79 12.26 0.49 14.42
CA GLU A 79 12.89 1.18 15.53
C GLU A 79 11.95 1.23 16.73
N LYS A 80 12.41 0.77 17.89
CA LYS A 80 11.64 0.87 19.13
C LYS A 80 11.60 2.31 19.66
N GLN A 81 10.43 2.77 20.00
CA GLN A 81 10.18 4.06 20.64
C GLN A 81 9.27 3.86 21.87
N GLY A 82 9.87 3.49 23.01
CA GLY A 82 9.12 3.09 24.19
C GLY A 82 8.36 1.77 23.95
N GLU A 83 7.04 1.80 24.08
CA GLU A 83 6.16 0.64 23.82
C GLU A 83 5.74 0.51 22.34
N GLN A 84 6.06 1.52 21.53
CA GLN A 84 5.75 1.54 20.11
C GLN A 84 6.94 1.09 19.26
N VAL A 85 6.65 0.65 18.04
CA VAL A 85 7.67 0.38 17.03
C VAL A 85 7.34 1.17 15.77
N LEU A 86 8.27 2.03 15.38
CA LEU A 86 8.20 2.76 14.13
C LEU A 86 8.78 1.90 13.01
N ALA A 87 8.01 1.68 11.94
CA ALA A 87 8.43 0.99 10.73
C ALA A 87 8.47 1.97 9.57
N ARG A 88 9.65 2.21 9.00
CA ARG A 88 9.86 3.07 7.84
C ARG A 88 10.55 2.34 6.72
N GLY A 89 10.14 2.62 5.49
CA GLY A 89 10.79 2.01 4.35
C GLY A 89 10.05 2.24 3.05
N GLN A 90 10.01 1.20 2.23
CA GLN A 90 9.37 1.24 0.92
C GLN A 90 8.77 -0.11 0.58
N TYR A 91 7.73 -0.07 -0.27
CA TYR A 91 7.11 -1.28 -0.80
C TYR A 91 6.95 -1.24 -2.32
N ARG A 92 6.69 -2.41 -2.89
CA ARG A 92 6.32 -2.59 -4.29
C ARG A 92 5.39 -3.78 -4.44
N ALA A 93 4.36 -3.64 -5.28
CA ALA A 93 3.45 -4.72 -5.65
C ALA A 93 2.89 -4.48 -7.05
N GLY A 94 2.70 -5.55 -7.82
CA GLY A 94 1.97 -5.49 -9.09
C GLY A 94 0.62 -6.17 -8.95
N VAL A 95 -0.43 -5.53 -9.42
CA VAL A 95 -1.80 -6.03 -9.33
C VAL A 95 -2.57 -5.89 -10.64
N ARG A 96 -3.53 -6.77 -10.83
CA ARG A 96 -4.54 -6.65 -11.89
C ARG A 96 -5.86 -6.22 -11.28
N LEU A 97 -6.44 -5.16 -11.82
CA LEU A 97 -7.65 -4.51 -11.32
C LEU A 97 -8.75 -4.53 -12.36
N VAL A 98 -10.01 -4.49 -11.92
CA VAL A 98 -11.15 -4.29 -12.83
C VAL A 98 -11.26 -2.81 -13.17
N CYS A 99 -11.25 -2.48 -14.45
CA CYS A 99 -11.45 -1.10 -14.90
C CYS A 99 -12.84 -0.59 -14.51
N SER A 100 -12.90 0.57 -13.84
CA SER A 100 -14.16 1.18 -13.40
C SER A 100 -15.06 1.67 -14.55
N ARG A 101 -14.51 1.82 -15.78
CA ARG A 101 -15.26 2.29 -16.94
C ARG A 101 -15.74 1.19 -17.87
N CYS A 102 -14.88 0.21 -18.20
CA CYS A 102 -15.21 -0.81 -19.21
C CYS A 102 -15.25 -2.23 -18.65
N LEU A 103 -14.98 -2.41 -17.35
CA LEU A 103 -14.96 -3.67 -16.62
C LEU A 103 -13.90 -4.68 -17.13
N GLN A 104 -13.05 -4.28 -18.07
CA GLN A 104 -11.93 -5.09 -18.52
C GLN A 104 -10.77 -5.03 -17.53
N PRO A 105 -9.92 -6.07 -17.46
CA PRO A 105 -8.76 -6.06 -16.57
C PRO A 105 -7.76 -4.98 -17.01
N GLY A 106 -7.26 -4.23 -16.03
CA GLY A 106 -6.12 -3.33 -16.13
C GLY A 106 -4.99 -3.80 -15.23
N GLN A 107 -3.78 -3.30 -15.43
CA GLN A 107 -2.63 -3.56 -14.57
C GLN A 107 -2.18 -2.28 -13.88
N ALA A 108 -1.74 -2.40 -12.63
CA ALA A 108 -1.15 -1.31 -11.88
C ALA A 108 0.07 -1.82 -11.12
N GLU A 109 1.16 -1.05 -11.21
CA GLU A 109 2.33 -1.21 -10.37
C GLU A 109 2.23 -0.18 -9.24
N LEU A 110 2.22 -0.68 -8.02
CA LEU A 110 2.12 0.12 -6.80
C LEU A 110 3.49 0.16 -6.13
N SER A 111 3.92 1.33 -5.75
CA SER A 111 5.17 1.51 -4.99
C SER A 111 5.12 2.84 -4.26
N GLY A 112 5.67 2.87 -3.07
CA GLY A 112 5.70 4.07 -2.27
C GLY A 112 6.51 3.92 -1.00
N PRO A 113 6.66 5.01 -0.25
CA PRO A 113 7.17 4.95 1.10
C PRO A 113 6.17 4.23 2.01
N VAL A 114 6.66 3.64 3.08
CA VAL A 114 5.88 3.10 4.19
C VAL A 114 6.33 3.80 5.46
N GLU A 115 5.38 4.31 6.22
CA GLU A 115 5.61 4.84 7.56
C GLU A 115 4.44 4.39 8.45
N LEU A 116 4.70 3.41 9.31
CA LEU A 116 3.70 2.81 10.19
C LEU A 116 4.19 2.85 11.63
N ILE A 117 3.28 3.07 12.56
CA ILE A 117 3.53 3.01 13.99
C ILE A 117 2.78 1.82 14.57
N PHE A 118 3.51 0.79 14.97
CA PHE A 118 2.92 -0.32 15.71
C PHE A 118 2.79 0.07 17.18
N SER A 119 1.58 -0.02 17.73
CA SER A 119 1.27 0.34 19.12
C SER A 119 0.50 -0.79 19.80
N PRO A 120 0.77 -1.07 21.10
CA PRO A 120 -0.12 -1.93 21.85
C PRO A 120 -1.51 -1.29 21.95
N PRO A 121 -2.59 -2.10 22.07
CA PRO A 121 -3.94 -1.57 22.18
C PRO A 121 -4.04 -0.71 23.45
N GLN A 122 -4.42 0.54 23.25
CA GLN A 122 -4.69 1.43 24.38
C GLN A 122 -6.11 1.15 24.90
N THR A 123 -6.23 0.94 26.21
CA THR A 123 -7.54 0.93 26.85
C THR A 123 -8.04 2.37 26.87
N PRO A 124 -9.11 2.74 26.14
CA PRO A 124 -9.58 4.11 26.16
C PRO A 124 -9.97 4.51 27.58
N ALA A 125 -9.34 5.57 28.08
CA ALA A 125 -9.68 6.15 29.37
C ALA A 125 -10.97 6.97 29.35
N ALA A 126 -11.55 7.17 28.17
CA ALA A 126 -12.79 7.93 27.94
C ALA A 126 -13.66 7.24 26.89
N GLU A 127 -14.99 7.50 26.94
CA GLU A 127 -15.99 6.98 26.00
C GLU A 127 -15.74 7.46 24.54
N GLU A 128 -15.05 8.58 24.38
CA GLU A 128 -14.69 9.14 23.07
C GLU A 128 -13.19 9.47 23.06
N VAL A 129 -12.47 8.94 22.06
CA VAL A 129 -11.07 9.26 21.80
C VAL A 129 -11.02 10.09 20.52
N HIS A 130 -10.57 11.34 20.63
CA HIS A 130 -10.27 12.15 19.46
C HIS A 130 -8.89 11.76 18.94
N LEU A 131 -8.86 11.13 17.76
CA LEU A 131 -7.60 10.80 17.08
C LEU A 131 -6.98 12.08 16.51
N GLY A 132 -5.71 12.34 16.83
CA GLY A 132 -4.92 13.38 16.19
C GLY A 132 -4.54 13.00 14.76
N GLY A 133 -4.09 13.95 13.95
CA GLY A 133 -3.67 13.67 12.57
C GLY A 133 -2.53 12.65 12.47
N ASP A 134 -1.68 12.56 13.48
CA ASP A 134 -0.54 11.64 13.54
C ASP A 134 -0.92 10.21 13.99
N GLU A 135 -2.18 9.98 14.38
CA GLU A 135 -2.68 8.68 14.85
C GLU A 135 -3.33 7.84 13.74
N MET A 136 -3.39 8.35 12.52
CA MET A 136 -4.03 7.65 11.39
C MET A 136 -3.20 6.47 10.85
N ASP A 137 -1.90 6.44 11.12
CA ASP A 137 -0.98 5.39 10.66
C ASP A 137 -0.66 4.36 11.76
N LEU A 138 -1.52 4.27 12.78
CA LEU A 138 -1.37 3.33 13.90
C LEU A 138 -1.86 1.94 13.53
N VAL A 139 -0.97 0.96 13.67
CA VAL A 139 -1.27 -0.47 13.58
C VAL A 139 -1.26 -1.07 14.98
N PHE A 140 -2.38 -1.57 15.45
CA PHE A 140 -2.43 -2.20 16.77
C PHE A 140 -1.95 -3.66 16.71
N PHE A 141 -1.08 -4.05 17.63
CA PHE A 141 -0.64 -5.43 17.77
C PHE A 141 -1.01 -6.01 19.14
N THR A 142 -1.17 -7.31 19.21
CA THR A 142 -1.47 -8.04 20.45
C THR A 142 -0.32 -8.98 20.78
N GLY A 143 0.08 -8.98 22.06
CA GLY A 143 1.24 -9.78 22.48
C GLY A 143 2.56 -9.09 22.18
N ASP A 144 3.55 -9.85 21.73
CA ASP A 144 4.91 -9.42 21.48
C ASP A 144 5.35 -9.56 20.02
N GLU A 145 4.41 -9.81 19.10
CA GLU A 145 4.68 -10.06 17.69
C GLU A 145 4.04 -8.99 16.78
N LEU A 146 4.81 -8.48 15.83
CA LEU A 146 4.36 -7.57 14.77
C LEU A 146 4.11 -8.36 13.48
N ASP A 147 2.89 -8.27 12.92
CA ASP A 147 2.56 -8.88 11.63
C ASP A 147 2.86 -7.91 10.47
N LEU A 148 4.08 -7.98 9.95
CA LEU A 148 4.53 -7.11 8.87
C LEU A 148 3.86 -7.44 7.53
N ALA A 149 3.48 -8.71 7.31
CA ALA A 149 2.82 -9.09 6.07
C ALA A 149 1.40 -8.53 6.01
N GLN A 150 0.67 -8.56 7.13
CA GLN A 150 -0.65 -7.95 7.19
C GLN A 150 -0.56 -6.44 7.01
N ALA A 151 0.35 -5.78 7.70
CA ALA A 151 0.56 -4.33 7.56
C ALA A 151 0.91 -3.93 6.11
N LEU A 152 1.74 -4.72 5.42
CA LEU A 152 2.03 -4.49 4.00
C LEU A 152 0.79 -4.65 3.11
N ARG A 153 -0.07 -5.65 3.36
CA ARG A 153 -1.32 -5.83 2.59
C ARG A 153 -2.27 -4.66 2.78
N ASP A 154 -2.42 -4.21 4.01
CA ASP A 154 -3.25 -3.06 4.35
C ASP A 154 -2.73 -1.79 3.66
N GLU A 155 -1.41 -1.55 3.69
CA GLU A 155 -0.77 -0.43 3.01
C GLU A 155 -1.00 -0.48 1.48
N ILE A 156 -0.83 -1.65 0.86
CA ILE A 156 -1.12 -1.83 -0.57
C ILE A 156 -2.59 -1.55 -0.85
N GLY A 157 -3.50 -2.06 -0.01
CA GLY A 157 -4.95 -1.85 -0.13
C GLY A 157 -5.34 -0.38 -0.10
N LEU A 158 -4.76 0.40 0.82
CA LEU A 158 -4.99 1.84 0.95
C LEU A 158 -4.46 2.63 -0.25
N ASN A 159 -3.42 2.14 -0.92
CA ASN A 159 -2.81 2.78 -2.08
C ASN A 159 -3.41 2.31 -3.42
N LEU A 160 -4.43 1.46 -3.41
CA LEU A 160 -5.15 1.10 -4.64
C LEU A 160 -5.85 2.34 -5.24
N PRO A 161 -5.83 2.51 -6.57
CA PRO A 161 -6.55 3.61 -7.19
C PRO A 161 -8.06 3.47 -6.96
N MET A 162 -8.72 4.51 -6.45
CA MET A 162 -10.17 4.52 -6.20
C MET A 162 -10.99 4.28 -7.47
N ALA A 163 -10.49 4.68 -8.63
CA ALA A 163 -11.12 4.47 -9.94
C ALA A 163 -10.10 3.90 -10.92
N PRO A 164 -9.77 2.59 -10.82
CA PRO A 164 -8.80 1.96 -11.70
C PRO A 164 -9.24 2.01 -13.14
N LEU A 165 -8.33 2.29 -14.06
CA LEU A 165 -8.56 2.30 -15.50
C LEU A 165 -7.63 1.28 -16.17
N CYS A 166 -8.15 0.57 -17.20
CA CYS A 166 -7.32 -0.31 -18.01
C CYS A 166 -6.28 0.47 -18.85
N ARG A 167 -6.64 1.73 -19.20
CA ARG A 167 -5.79 2.72 -19.89
C ARG A 167 -6.35 4.12 -19.64
N ALA A 168 -5.51 5.14 -19.74
CA ALA A 168 -5.88 6.52 -19.39
C ALA A 168 -7.03 7.07 -20.27
N ASP A 169 -7.08 6.67 -21.53
CA ASP A 169 -8.07 7.08 -22.53
C ASP A 169 -9.27 6.11 -22.66
N CYS A 170 -9.51 5.27 -21.64
CA CYS A 170 -10.61 4.30 -21.68
C CYS A 170 -11.96 4.98 -21.93
N ALA A 171 -12.61 4.62 -23.04
CA ALA A 171 -13.91 5.15 -23.44
C ALA A 171 -15.10 4.55 -22.65
N GLY A 172 -14.86 3.43 -21.94
CA GLY A 172 -15.87 2.78 -21.10
C GLY A 172 -16.92 1.99 -21.89
N LEU A 173 -18.04 1.72 -21.21
CA LEU A 173 -19.20 1.06 -21.79
C LEU A 173 -20.24 2.09 -22.18
N CYS A 174 -20.99 1.80 -23.26
CA CYS A 174 -22.16 2.60 -23.63
C CYS A 174 -23.22 2.51 -22.53
N PRO A 175 -23.71 3.63 -21.98
CA PRO A 175 -24.73 3.61 -20.92
C PRO A 175 -26.09 3.08 -21.35
N VAL A 176 -26.33 2.97 -22.66
CA VAL A 176 -27.61 2.52 -23.22
C VAL A 176 -27.61 1.03 -23.56
N CYS A 177 -26.57 0.53 -24.26
CA CYS A 177 -26.50 -0.85 -24.71
C CYS A 177 -25.40 -1.71 -24.12
N GLY A 178 -24.54 -1.12 -23.28
CA GLY A 178 -23.43 -1.85 -22.62
C GLY A 178 -22.26 -2.22 -23.54
N ARG A 179 -22.26 -1.81 -24.82
CA ARG A 179 -21.17 -2.09 -25.77
C ARG A 179 -19.89 -1.41 -25.26
N ASP A 180 -18.77 -2.11 -25.36
CA ASP A 180 -17.44 -1.56 -25.08
C ASP A 180 -17.06 -0.54 -26.17
N LEU A 181 -17.03 0.74 -25.78
CA LEU A 181 -16.73 1.87 -26.67
C LEU A 181 -15.24 1.93 -27.05
N ASN A 182 -14.38 1.15 -26.39
CA ASN A 182 -12.99 1.00 -26.79
C ASN A 182 -12.84 0.15 -28.06
N GLN A 183 -13.83 -0.70 -28.37
CA GLN A 183 -13.85 -1.55 -29.57
C GLN A 183 -14.59 -0.91 -30.75
N GLY A 184 -15.24 0.21 -30.52
CA GLY A 184 -15.96 0.95 -31.55
C GLY A 184 -17.20 1.66 -31.02
N ARG A 185 -17.67 2.63 -31.81
CA ARG A 185 -18.90 3.39 -31.48
C ARG A 185 -20.13 2.52 -31.66
N CYS A 186 -21.18 2.80 -30.93
CA CYS A 186 -22.52 2.29 -31.15
C CYS A 186 -23.43 3.41 -31.68
N ASP A 187 -24.55 3.03 -32.30
CA ASP A 187 -25.52 3.98 -32.87
C ASP A 187 -26.57 4.46 -31.84
N CYS A 188 -26.33 4.21 -30.55
CA CYS A 188 -27.23 4.64 -29.49
C CYS A 188 -27.21 6.16 -29.35
N ARG A 189 -28.38 6.77 -29.28
CA ARG A 189 -28.54 8.20 -28.95
C ARG A 189 -28.49 8.36 -27.45
N GLN A 190 -27.56 9.19 -26.99
CA GLN A 190 -27.37 9.49 -25.54
C GLN A 190 -28.23 10.67 -25.05
N ASP A 191 -29.06 11.25 -25.94
CA ASP A 191 -29.75 12.53 -25.72
C ASP A 191 -31.03 12.45 -24.85
N GLN A 192 -31.33 11.30 -24.27
CA GLN A 192 -32.49 11.19 -23.37
C GLN A 192 -32.14 11.69 -21.98
N VAL A 193 -32.27 13.00 -21.78
CA VAL A 193 -32.28 13.57 -20.42
C VAL A 193 -33.49 13.01 -19.68
N ASP A 194 -33.25 12.36 -18.51
CA ASP A 194 -34.31 11.88 -17.64
C ASP A 194 -35.30 13.04 -17.37
N PRO A 195 -36.61 12.86 -17.64
CA PRO A 195 -37.62 13.90 -17.48
C PRO A 195 -37.60 14.58 -16.08
N ARG A 196 -37.17 13.85 -15.08
CA ARG A 196 -37.02 14.39 -13.70
C ARG A 196 -35.97 15.50 -13.61
N TRP A 197 -34.94 15.43 -14.44
CA TRP A 197 -33.82 16.40 -14.49
C TRP A 197 -33.99 17.47 -15.56
N ALA A 198 -35.06 17.40 -16.40
CA ALA A 198 -35.31 18.35 -17.47
C ALA A 198 -35.37 19.84 -17.02
N LYS A 199 -35.75 20.07 -15.75
CA LYS A 199 -35.75 21.42 -15.16
C LYS A 199 -34.34 21.98 -14.96
N LEU A 200 -33.33 21.14 -14.77
CA LEU A 200 -31.94 21.56 -14.57
C LEU A 200 -31.31 22.09 -15.86
N ALA A 201 -31.75 21.62 -17.02
CA ALA A 201 -31.29 22.10 -18.32
C ALA A 201 -31.59 23.60 -18.57
N LYS A 202 -32.47 24.20 -17.74
CA LYS A 202 -32.86 25.62 -17.83
C LYS A 202 -32.10 26.51 -16.84
N LEU A 203 -31.20 25.96 -16.05
CA LEU A 203 -30.43 26.71 -15.08
C LEU A 203 -29.25 27.43 -15.79
N GLU A 204 -29.30 28.74 -15.79
CA GLU A 204 -28.15 29.57 -16.20
C GLU A 204 -27.22 29.77 -15.01
N ILE A 205 -26.04 29.18 -15.09
CA ILE A 205 -24.96 29.43 -14.11
C ILE A 205 -24.29 30.73 -14.46
N LYS A 206 -24.59 31.79 -13.72
CA LYS A 206 -23.81 33.05 -13.79
C LYS A 206 -22.42 32.80 -13.24
N LYS A 207 -21.41 32.97 -14.09
CA LYS A 207 -19.99 32.95 -13.70
C LYS A 207 -19.63 34.24 -12.97
#